data_f19ccf8489e9445614b0fed01be5b3b9
#
_entry.id   f19ccf8489e9445614b0fed01be5b3b9
#
_cell.length_a   1.000
_cell.length_b   1.000
_cell.length_c   1.000
_cell.angle_alpha   90.00
_cell.angle_beta   90.00
_cell.angle_gamma   90.00
#
_symmetry.space_group_name_H-M   'P 1'
#
loop_
_entity.id
_entity.type
_entity.pdbx_description
1 polymer ?
#
loop_
_entity_poly.entity_id
_entity_poly.type
_entity_poly.pdbx_seq_one_letter_code
_entity_poly.pdbx_strand_id
1 'polypeptide(L)'
;QSWPRLSLNRPAGLRTYTLVCVGSALAMIVSIDIYLQYYQTVNADPGRIAAQVVSGIGFLGAGTIMREGASVRGLTTAAGLWVVACIGLAVGAGLYMPAIATTVLILFVLIYFIKFEQLFTGMREYKGLVIVVEDRPGQVGTIGSILGDMGVLIKNIQLNRLEKEDDLEVELLLELPSGMNISQVIDELSGMKELRSIDRLN
;
A
#
# COMPACT_ATOMS: atom_id res chain seq x y z
N GLN A 1 -5.46 -17.79 19.87
CA GLN A 1 -4.87 -17.71 18.50
C GLN A 1 -4.94 -16.25 18.11
N SER A 2 -3.78 -15.59 18.11
CA SER A 2 -3.65 -14.18 17.71
C SER A 2 -3.96 -14.08 16.21
N TRP A 3 -5.03 -13.40 15.88
CA TRP A 3 -5.35 -13.01 14.50
C TRP A 3 -4.25 -12.06 13.99
N PRO A 4 -3.88 -12.15 12.72
CA PRO A 4 -2.88 -11.26 12.16
C PRO A 4 -3.43 -9.83 12.23
N ARG A 5 -2.72 -8.99 12.98
CA ARG A 5 -2.91 -7.53 12.96
C ARG A 5 -2.97 -7.11 11.50
N LEU A 6 -3.91 -6.24 11.15
CA LEU A 6 -3.94 -5.55 9.87
C LEU A 6 -2.61 -4.79 9.69
N SER A 7 -1.56 -5.53 9.35
CA SER A 7 -0.36 -4.90 8.82
C SER A 7 -0.83 -4.14 7.59
N LEU A 8 -0.41 -2.90 7.44
CA LEU A 8 -0.46 -2.15 6.19
C LEU A 8 0.26 -3.00 5.13
N ASN A 9 -0.48 -3.96 4.58
CA ASN A 9 0.05 -4.97 3.69
C ASN A 9 0.35 -4.25 2.39
N ARG A 10 1.60 -3.79 2.24
CA ARG A 10 2.09 -3.35 0.94
C ARG A 10 2.07 -4.60 0.06
N PRO A 11 1.24 -4.67 -0.99
CA PRO A 11 1.02 -5.87 -1.79
C PRO A 11 2.31 -6.37 -2.47
N ALA A 12 3.36 -5.55 -2.60
CA ALA A 12 4.70 -5.95 -3.03
C ALA A 12 5.77 -5.26 -2.16
N GLY A 13 6.69 -6.06 -1.59
CA GLY A 13 7.83 -5.60 -0.80
C GLY A 13 9.14 -5.64 -1.58
N LEU A 14 10.25 -5.26 -0.91
CA LEU A 14 11.60 -5.25 -1.48
C LEU A 14 11.96 -6.56 -2.19
N ARG A 15 11.59 -7.70 -1.62
CA ARG A 15 11.84 -9.03 -2.22
C ARG A 15 11.21 -9.17 -3.60
N THR A 16 9.96 -8.75 -3.75
CA THR A 16 9.23 -8.82 -5.02
C THR A 16 9.87 -7.93 -6.08
N TYR A 17 10.19 -6.70 -5.75
CA TYR A 17 10.87 -5.75 -6.65
C TYR A 17 12.24 -6.30 -7.10
N THR A 18 13.03 -6.84 -6.17
CA THR A 18 14.35 -7.41 -6.49
C THR A 18 14.24 -8.60 -7.43
N LEU A 19 13.31 -9.54 -7.17
CA LEU A 19 13.11 -10.72 -8.01
C LEU A 19 12.64 -10.35 -9.42
N VAL A 20 11.73 -9.39 -9.55
CA VAL A 20 11.26 -8.89 -10.85
C VAL A 20 12.41 -8.25 -11.62
N CYS A 21 13.22 -7.39 -10.98
CA CYS A 21 14.37 -6.74 -11.62
C CYS A 21 15.39 -7.76 -12.12
N VAL A 22 15.82 -8.69 -11.27
CA VAL A 22 16.80 -9.73 -11.61
C VAL A 22 16.27 -10.67 -12.69
N GLY A 23 15.01 -11.11 -12.58
CA GLY A 23 14.38 -11.97 -13.59
C GLY A 23 14.27 -11.29 -14.95
N SER A 24 13.92 -10.01 -14.98
CA SER A 24 13.86 -9.23 -16.22
C SER A 24 15.24 -9.02 -16.84
N ALA A 25 16.27 -8.76 -16.02
CA ALA A 25 17.66 -8.65 -16.51
C ALA A 25 18.12 -9.96 -17.14
N LEU A 26 17.86 -11.09 -16.47
CA LEU A 26 18.19 -12.41 -17.01
C LEU A 26 17.44 -12.68 -18.32
N ALA A 27 16.15 -12.37 -18.40
CA ALA A 27 15.36 -12.54 -19.62
C ALA A 27 15.94 -11.76 -20.80
N MET A 28 16.42 -10.54 -20.57
CA MET A 28 17.06 -9.74 -21.61
C MET A 28 18.41 -10.30 -22.03
N ILE A 29 19.25 -10.75 -21.09
CA ILE A 29 20.53 -11.40 -21.40
C ILE A 29 20.31 -12.64 -22.28
N VAL A 30 19.37 -13.50 -21.91
CA VAL A 30 19.00 -14.69 -22.69
C VAL A 30 18.48 -14.31 -24.07
N SER A 31 17.68 -13.24 -24.18
CA SER A 31 17.16 -12.75 -25.46
C SER A 31 18.26 -12.34 -26.41
N ILE A 32 19.26 -11.60 -25.89
CA ILE A 32 20.43 -11.16 -26.67
C ILE A 32 21.30 -12.36 -27.06
N ASP A 33 21.54 -13.30 -26.16
CA ASP A 33 22.35 -14.48 -26.43
C ASP A 33 21.75 -15.34 -27.54
N ILE A 34 20.44 -15.63 -27.47
CA ILE A 34 19.71 -16.34 -28.53
C ILE A 34 19.83 -15.58 -29.85
N TYR A 35 19.65 -14.27 -29.84
CA TYR A 35 19.81 -13.46 -31.05
C TYR A 35 21.20 -13.64 -31.64
N LEU A 36 22.26 -13.50 -30.86
CA LEU A 36 23.66 -13.62 -31.31
C LEU A 36 24.00 -15.01 -31.84
N GLN A 37 23.38 -16.08 -31.33
CA GLN A 37 23.60 -17.45 -31.81
C GLN A 37 22.92 -17.72 -33.15
N TYR A 38 21.75 -17.13 -33.40
CA TYR A 38 20.89 -17.52 -34.52
C TYR A 38 20.63 -16.41 -35.56
N TYR A 39 21.14 -15.19 -35.39
CA TYR A 39 20.82 -14.05 -36.27
C TYR A 39 21.21 -14.28 -37.74
N GLN A 40 22.20 -15.15 -38.04
CA GLN A 40 22.61 -15.48 -39.41
C GLN A 40 21.73 -16.57 -40.06
N THR A 41 21.02 -17.38 -39.27
CA THR A 41 20.26 -18.53 -39.77
C THR A 41 18.76 -18.29 -39.77
N VAL A 42 18.26 -17.45 -38.90
CA VAL A 42 16.84 -17.09 -38.81
C VAL A 42 16.68 -15.59 -38.54
N ASN A 43 15.56 -15.04 -38.98
CA ASN A 43 15.22 -13.65 -38.68
C ASN A 43 14.81 -13.54 -37.20
N ALA A 44 15.81 -13.52 -36.30
CA ALA A 44 15.62 -13.42 -34.86
C ALA A 44 15.42 -11.97 -34.44
N ASP A 45 14.51 -11.74 -33.50
CA ASP A 45 14.25 -10.43 -32.90
C ASP A 45 14.77 -10.41 -31.46
N PRO A 46 15.83 -9.61 -31.15
CA PRO A 46 16.39 -9.54 -29.80
C PRO A 46 15.45 -8.91 -28.78
N GLY A 47 14.41 -8.21 -29.21
CA GLY A 47 13.40 -7.60 -28.33
C GLY A 47 12.26 -8.51 -27.97
N ARG A 48 12.14 -9.68 -28.58
CA ARG A 48 10.95 -10.53 -28.46
C ARG A 48 10.68 -11.03 -27.04
N ILE A 49 11.71 -11.51 -26.33
CA ILE A 49 11.56 -11.97 -24.95
C ILE A 49 11.32 -10.75 -24.02
N ALA A 50 12.00 -9.63 -24.26
CA ALA A 50 11.78 -8.41 -23.51
C ALA A 50 10.34 -7.91 -23.63
N ALA A 51 9.75 -7.94 -24.83
CA ALA A 51 8.35 -7.58 -25.06
C ALA A 51 7.39 -8.49 -24.24
N GLN A 52 7.70 -9.78 -24.12
CA GLN A 52 6.90 -10.69 -23.28
C GLN A 52 7.05 -10.40 -21.78
N VAL A 53 8.23 -9.97 -21.32
CA VAL A 53 8.39 -9.52 -19.93
C VAL A 53 7.53 -8.29 -19.66
N VAL A 54 7.54 -7.28 -20.53
CA VAL A 54 6.74 -6.03 -20.38
C VAL A 54 5.24 -6.34 -20.38
N SER A 55 4.79 -7.26 -21.23
CA SER A 55 3.39 -7.71 -21.23
C SER A 55 3.06 -8.54 -19.98
N GLY A 56 3.93 -9.49 -19.63
CA GLY A 56 3.71 -10.45 -18.55
C GLY A 56 3.69 -9.81 -17.16
N ILE A 57 4.47 -8.72 -16.94
CA ILE A 57 4.47 -8.01 -15.67
C ILE A 57 3.10 -7.36 -15.37
N GLY A 58 2.28 -7.13 -16.39
CA GLY A 58 0.92 -6.65 -16.22
C GLY A 58 0.05 -7.58 -15.36
N PHE A 59 0.27 -8.90 -15.45
CA PHE A 59 -0.41 -9.88 -14.60
C PHE A 59 -0.03 -9.73 -13.12
N LEU A 60 1.26 -9.57 -12.82
CA LEU A 60 1.72 -9.30 -11.44
C LEU A 60 1.21 -7.94 -10.94
N GLY A 61 1.23 -6.92 -11.79
CA GLY A 61 0.66 -5.61 -11.47
C GLY A 61 -0.82 -5.70 -11.13
N ALA A 62 -1.61 -6.37 -11.94
CA ALA A 62 -3.04 -6.60 -11.70
C ALA A 62 -3.28 -7.33 -10.37
N GLY A 63 -2.44 -8.32 -10.03
CA GLY A 63 -2.49 -9.03 -8.75
C GLY A 63 -2.24 -8.16 -7.52
N THR A 64 -1.67 -6.96 -7.67
CA THR A 64 -1.46 -6.01 -6.58
C THR A 64 -2.58 -4.98 -6.44
N ILE A 65 -3.47 -4.89 -7.42
CA ILE A 65 -4.57 -3.92 -7.44
C ILE A 65 -5.78 -4.54 -6.75
N MET A 66 -6.21 -3.94 -5.65
CA MET A 66 -7.39 -4.36 -4.91
C MET A 66 -8.45 -3.26 -4.94
N ARG A 67 -9.69 -3.66 -5.20
CA ARG A 67 -10.86 -2.77 -5.15
C ARG A 67 -11.65 -3.05 -3.86
N GLU A 68 -11.76 -2.04 -3.03
CA GLU A 68 -12.57 -2.06 -1.81
C GLU A 68 -13.71 -1.02 -1.95
N GLY A 69 -14.87 -1.48 -2.39
CA GLY A 69 -16.00 -0.60 -2.68
C GLY A 69 -15.69 0.40 -3.80
N ALA A 70 -15.69 1.69 -3.50
CA ALA A 70 -15.36 2.78 -4.43
C ALA A 70 -13.85 3.11 -4.46
N SER A 71 -13.05 2.54 -3.55
CA SER A 71 -11.61 2.79 -3.46
C SER A 71 -10.82 1.74 -4.22
N VAL A 72 -9.72 2.16 -4.86
CA VAL A 72 -8.76 1.27 -5.54
C VAL A 72 -7.39 1.48 -4.91
N ARG A 73 -6.78 0.39 -4.42
CA ARG A 73 -5.45 0.39 -3.81
C ARG A 73 -4.46 -0.40 -4.66
N GLY A 74 -3.17 -0.15 -4.48
CA GLY A 74 -2.10 -0.91 -5.13
C GLY A 74 -1.66 -0.39 -6.51
N LEU A 75 -2.26 0.69 -7.05
CA LEU A 75 -1.89 1.26 -8.35
C LEU A 75 -0.41 1.68 -8.42
N THR A 76 0.08 2.37 -7.39
CA THR A 76 1.49 2.79 -7.31
C THR A 76 2.43 1.58 -7.23
N THR A 77 2.03 0.53 -6.51
CA THR A 77 2.79 -0.73 -6.44
C THR A 77 2.85 -1.41 -7.81
N ALA A 78 1.73 -1.50 -8.52
CA ALA A 78 1.65 -2.07 -9.86
C ALA A 78 2.52 -1.31 -10.85
N ALA A 79 2.46 0.03 -10.85
CA ALA A 79 3.30 0.88 -11.67
C ALA A 79 4.79 0.69 -11.33
N GLY A 80 5.13 0.60 -10.04
CA GLY A 80 6.49 0.35 -9.57
C GLY A 80 7.05 -0.99 -10.06
N LEU A 81 6.27 -2.07 -10.03
CA LEU A 81 6.66 -3.37 -10.57
C LEU A 81 6.96 -3.32 -12.06
N TRP A 82 6.12 -2.61 -12.82
CA TRP A 82 6.30 -2.42 -14.26
C TRP A 82 7.62 -1.71 -14.56
N VAL A 83 7.90 -0.62 -13.87
CA VAL A 83 9.11 0.16 -14.09
C VAL A 83 10.37 -0.61 -13.65
N VAL A 84 10.31 -1.32 -12.53
CA VAL A 84 11.45 -2.15 -12.08
C VAL A 84 11.78 -3.27 -13.07
N ALA A 85 10.76 -3.85 -13.73
CA ALA A 85 10.99 -4.81 -14.81
C ALA A 85 11.73 -4.16 -15.99
N CYS A 86 11.34 -2.93 -16.39
CA CYS A 86 12.02 -2.18 -17.44
C CYS A 86 13.47 -1.82 -17.06
N ILE A 87 13.73 -1.46 -15.80
CA ILE A 87 15.10 -1.24 -15.29
C ILE A 87 15.92 -2.53 -15.43
N GLY A 88 15.35 -3.68 -15.04
CA GLY A 88 16.00 -4.98 -15.20
C GLY A 88 16.37 -5.28 -16.65
N LEU A 89 15.42 -5.08 -17.57
CA LEU A 89 15.66 -5.25 -19.01
C LEU A 89 16.79 -4.35 -19.51
N ALA A 90 16.82 -3.08 -19.09
CA ALA A 90 17.86 -2.13 -19.45
C ALA A 90 19.23 -2.57 -18.94
N VAL A 91 19.31 -3.04 -17.69
CA VAL A 91 20.57 -3.60 -17.10
C VAL A 91 21.01 -4.83 -17.89
N GLY A 92 20.11 -5.74 -18.20
CA GLY A 92 20.41 -6.96 -19.00
C GLY A 92 20.86 -6.64 -20.42
N ALA A 93 20.42 -5.51 -21.00
CA ALA A 93 20.85 -5.01 -22.28
C ALA A 93 22.19 -4.23 -22.23
N GLY A 94 22.81 -4.05 -21.04
CA GLY A 94 24.02 -3.23 -20.87
C GLY A 94 23.76 -1.72 -20.88
N LEU A 95 22.48 -1.29 -20.84
CA LEU A 95 22.08 0.13 -20.84
C LEU A 95 22.08 0.69 -19.41
N TYR A 96 23.25 0.76 -18.78
CA TYR A 96 23.38 1.13 -17.37
C TYR A 96 22.99 2.58 -17.09
N MET A 97 23.33 3.53 -17.97
CA MET A 97 23.01 4.95 -17.77
C MET A 97 21.50 5.22 -17.75
N PRO A 98 20.69 4.73 -18.71
CA PRO A 98 19.22 4.82 -18.60
C PRO A 98 18.65 4.12 -17.38
N ALA A 99 19.20 2.95 -17.00
CA ALA A 99 18.75 2.23 -15.80
C ALA A 99 18.96 3.04 -14.51
N ILE A 100 20.14 3.63 -14.34
CA ILE A 100 20.47 4.49 -13.19
C ILE A 100 19.59 5.75 -13.21
N ALA A 101 19.49 6.45 -14.34
CA ALA A 101 18.70 7.66 -14.45
C ALA A 101 17.22 7.39 -14.10
N THR A 102 16.65 6.30 -14.61
CA THR A 102 15.26 5.89 -14.29
C THR A 102 15.12 5.55 -12.82
N THR A 103 16.07 4.84 -12.22
CA THR A 103 16.05 4.50 -10.79
C THR A 103 16.05 5.75 -9.92
N VAL A 104 16.94 6.71 -10.21
CA VAL A 104 17.01 7.99 -9.48
C VAL A 104 15.70 8.78 -9.63
N LEU A 105 15.16 8.86 -10.86
CA LEU A 105 13.90 9.56 -11.12
C LEU A 105 12.74 8.95 -10.33
N ILE A 106 12.62 7.63 -10.28
CA ILE A 106 11.55 6.95 -9.54
C ILE A 106 11.68 7.14 -8.05
N LEU A 107 12.90 7.02 -7.51
CA LEU A 107 13.12 7.29 -6.09
C LEU A 107 12.74 8.73 -5.76
N PHE A 108 13.08 9.68 -6.62
CA PHE A 108 12.67 11.06 -6.47
C PHE A 108 11.14 11.19 -6.46
N VAL A 109 10.45 10.62 -7.43
CA VAL A 109 8.98 10.65 -7.52
C VAL A 109 8.34 10.01 -6.27
N LEU A 110 8.77 8.81 -5.87
CA LEU A 110 8.18 8.11 -4.73
C LEU A 110 8.41 8.83 -3.38
N ILE A 111 9.54 9.52 -3.22
CA ILE A 111 9.85 10.23 -1.98
C ILE A 111 9.18 11.62 -1.94
N TYR A 112 9.27 12.37 -3.03
CA TYR A 112 8.85 13.78 -3.06
C TYR A 112 7.36 13.95 -3.36
N PHE A 113 6.77 13.11 -4.25
CA PHE A 113 5.35 13.23 -4.56
C PHE A 113 4.44 12.89 -3.37
N ILE A 114 4.83 11.95 -2.51
CA ILE A 114 4.09 11.68 -1.28
C ILE A 114 4.04 12.93 -0.38
N LYS A 115 5.18 13.64 -0.24
CA LYS A 115 5.22 14.89 0.54
C LYS A 115 4.44 16.02 -0.13
N PHE A 116 4.49 16.08 -1.46
CA PHE A 116 3.80 17.10 -2.24
C PHE A 116 2.28 16.89 -2.22
N GLU A 117 1.82 15.66 -2.32
CA GLU A 117 0.41 15.28 -2.19
C GLU A 117 -0.14 15.66 -0.81
N GLN A 118 0.62 15.46 0.25
CA GLN A 118 0.26 15.90 1.60
C GLN A 118 0.14 17.42 1.73
N LEU A 119 0.96 18.18 0.99
CA LEU A 119 0.91 19.65 0.97
C LEU A 119 -0.31 20.21 0.22
N PHE A 120 -0.77 19.52 -0.85
CA PHE A 120 -1.89 19.97 -1.67
C PHE A 120 -3.25 19.45 -1.22
N THR A 121 -3.29 18.28 -0.56
CA THR A 121 -4.54 17.66 -0.11
C THR A 121 -5.01 18.19 1.25
N GLY A 122 -4.39 19.28 1.75
CA GLY A 122 -4.69 19.90 3.05
C GLY A 122 -4.78 18.81 4.12
N MET A 123 -3.73 18.64 4.93
CA MET A 123 -3.53 17.57 5.91
C MET A 123 -4.82 17.08 6.58
N ARG A 124 -5.55 16.18 5.93
CA ARG A 124 -6.53 15.37 6.62
C ARG A 124 -5.81 14.13 7.13
N GLU A 125 -5.45 14.16 8.38
CA GLU A 125 -4.68 13.09 8.98
C GLU A 125 -5.62 11.92 9.30
N TYR A 126 -5.45 10.81 8.56
CA TYR A 126 -6.18 9.58 8.87
C TYR A 126 -5.48 8.84 9.99
N LYS A 127 -6.19 8.58 11.07
CA LYS A 127 -5.69 7.82 12.22
C LYS A 127 -6.59 6.64 12.52
N GLY A 128 -5.96 5.49 12.72
CA GLY A 128 -6.66 4.29 13.19
C GLY A 128 -6.69 4.25 14.72
N LEU A 129 -7.85 3.94 15.28
CA LEU A 129 -8.04 3.64 16.71
C LEU A 129 -8.74 2.29 16.84
N VAL A 130 -8.32 1.52 17.83
CA VAL A 130 -9.04 0.34 18.31
C VAL A 130 -9.54 0.63 19.70
N ILE A 131 -10.83 0.52 19.90
CA ILE A 131 -11.50 0.79 21.16
C ILE A 131 -12.19 -0.50 21.60
N VAL A 132 -11.94 -0.94 22.82
CA VAL A 132 -12.67 -2.05 23.41
C VAL A 132 -13.64 -1.49 24.44
N VAL A 133 -14.92 -1.77 24.25
CA VAL A 133 -16.03 -1.33 25.12
C VAL A 133 -16.91 -2.53 25.49
N GLU A 134 -17.67 -2.42 26.57
CA GLU A 134 -18.69 -3.40 26.91
C GLU A 134 -19.78 -3.45 25.82
N ASP A 135 -20.18 -4.66 25.33
CA ASP A 135 -21.18 -4.82 24.26
C ASP A 135 -22.58 -4.50 24.80
N ARG A 136 -22.94 -3.20 24.81
CA ARG A 136 -24.25 -2.70 25.17
C ARG A 136 -24.91 -1.95 24.02
N PRO A 137 -26.22 -2.04 23.87
CA PRO A 137 -26.95 -1.26 22.88
C PRO A 137 -26.69 0.24 23.04
N GLY A 138 -26.29 0.91 21.93
CA GLY A 138 -26.04 2.35 21.90
C GLY A 138 -24.58 2.76 22.04
N GLN A 139 -23.64 1.88 22.43
CA GLN A 139 -22.22 2.22 22.62
C GLN A 139 -21.56 2.84 21.39
N VAL A 140 -21.78 2.24 20.21
CA VAL A 140 -21.25 2.78 18.95
C VAL A 140 -21.84 4.16 18.65
N GLY A 141 -23.10 4.40 19.01
CA GLY A 141 -23.75 5.71 18.88
C GLY A 141 -23.11 6.76 19.79
N THR A 142 -22.78 6.39 21.04
CA THR A 142 -22.10 7.27 21.99
C THR A 142 -20.71 7.65 21.50
N ILE A 143 -19.90 6.68 21.01
CA ILE A 143 -18.60 6.93 20.38
C ILE A 143 -18.78 7.89 19.19
N GLY A 144 -19.77 7.63 18.33
CA GLY A 144 -20.05 8.47 17.18
C GLY A 144 -20.42 9.91 17.55
N SER A 145 -21.21 10.11 18.62
CA SER A 145 -21.57 11.44 19.11
C SER A 145 -20.36 12.21 19.64
N ILE A 146 -19.54 11.58 20.47
CA ILE A 146 -18.32 12.20 21.01
C ILE A 146 -17.39 12.64 19.87
N LEU A 147 -17.15 11.77 18.90
CA LEU A 147 -16.30 12.08 17.75
C LEU A 147 -16.92 13.19 16.87
N GLY A 148 -18.25 13.17 16.70
CA GLY A 148 -18.96 14.19 15.95
C GLY A 148 -18.90 15.57 16.62
N ASP A 149 -19.04 15.65 17.95
CA ASP A 149 -18.93 16.89 18.71
C ASP A 149 -17.51 17.49 18.62
N MET A 150 -16.49 16.64 18.47
CA MET A 150 -15.11 17.08 18.22
C MET A 150 -14.85 17.45 16.75
N GLY A 151 -15.82 17.30 15.85
CA GLY A 151 -15.65 17.51 14.41
C GLY A 151 -14.81 16.46 13.71
N VAL A 152 -14.62 15.29 14.34
CA VAL A 152 -13.89 14.15 13.79
C VAL A 152 -14.82 13.33 12.88
N LEU A 153 -14.40 13.06 11.64
CA LEU A 153 -15.18 12.25 10.72
C LEU A 153 -14.76 10.78 10.79
N ILE A 154 -15.74 9.90 10.96
CA ILE A 154 -15.51 8.45 10.89
C ILE A 154 -15.58 8.04 9.41
N LYS A 155 -14.46 7.53 8.85
CA LYS A 155 -14.37 7.05 7.48
C LYS A 155 -14.69 5.57 7.35
N ASN A 156 -14.29 4.80 8.34
CA ASN A 156 -14.59 3.37 8.40
C ASN A 156 -14.80 2.96 9.85
N ILE A 157 -15.68 2.01 10.06
CA ILE A 157 -15.93 1.37 11.33
C ILE A 157 -16.03 -0.14 11.12
N GLN A 158 -15.29 -0.91 11.90
CA GLN A 158 -15.39 -2.37 11.94
C GLN A 158 -15.69 -2.78 13.37
N LEU A 159 -16.60 -3.72 13.53
CA LEU A 159 -17.08 -4.21 14.82
C LEU A 159 -16.74 -5.70 14.93
N ASN A 160 -15.93 -6.06 15.91
CA ASN A 160 -15.54 -7.42 16.19
C ASN A 160 -16.01 -7.78 17.59
N ARG A 161 -16.86 -8.81 17.75
CA ARG A 161 -17.24 -9.33 19.05
C ARG A 161 -16.15 -10.25 19.58
N LEU A 162 -15.71 -10.01 20.82
CA LEU A 162 -14.74 -10.85 21.49
C LEU A 162 -15.45 -12.01 22.18
N GLU A 163 -15.11 -13.26 21.81
CA GLU A 163 -15.82 -14.49 22.26
C GLU A 163 -15.74 -14.77 23.78
N LYS A 164 -14.90 -14.10 24.55
CA LYS A 164 -14.61 -14.43 25.93
C LYS A 164 -15.13 -13.46 26.98
N GLU A 165 -15.54 -12.28 26.61
CA GLU A 165 -16.09 -11.26 27.49
C GLU A 165 -17.19 -10.57 26.67
N ASP A 166 -18.27 -10.11 27.31
CA ASP A 166 -19.32 -9.31 26.62
C ASP A 166 -18.74 -7.96 26.17
N ASP A 167 -17.59 -8.01 25.47
CA ASP A 167 -16.82 -6.86 25.00
C ASP A 167 -16.88 -6.76 23.48
N LEU A 168 -17.04 -5.53 23.00
CA LEU A 168 -17.07 -5.15 21.61
C LEU A 168 -15.78 -4.41 21.25
N GLU A 169 -15.01 -4.96 20.32
CA GLU A 169 -13.86 -4.27 19.71
C GLU A 169 -14.35 -3.44 18.53
N VAL A 170 -14.10 -2.14 18.59
CA VAL A 170 -14.48 -1.15 17.58
C VAL A 170 -13.22 -0.61 16.94
N GLU A 171 -12.96 -1.01 15.70
CA GLU A 171 -11.88 -0.43 14.90
C GLU A 171 -12.39 0.77 14.12
N LEU A 172 -11.79 1.93 14.33
CA LEU A 172 -12.16 3.19 13.71
C LEU A 172 -11.06 3.73 12.81
N LEU A 173 -11.39 4.12 11.60
CA LEU A 173 -10.55 4.97 10.77
C LEU A 173 -11.12 6.40 10.83
N LEU A 174 -10.39 7.28 11.48
CA LEU A 174 -10.80 8.66 11.75
C LEU A 174 -10.08 9.64 10.83
N GLU A 175 -10.80 10.64 10.36
CA GLU A 175 -10.26 11.81 9.69
C GLU A 175 -10.30 12.98 10.67
N LEU A 176 -9.11 13.44 11.09
CA LEU A 176 -8.98 14.51 12.07
C LEU A 176 -9.05 15.89 11.40
N PRO A 177 -9.69 16.88 12.02
CA PRO A 177 -9.60 18.27 11.59
C PRO A 177 -8.16 18.79 11.64
N SER A 178 -7.85 19.75 10.78
CA SER A 178 -6.52 20.39 10.74
C SER A 178 -6.14 20.97 12.11
N GLY A 179 -5.00 20.52 12.65
CA GLY A 179 -4.48 20.98 13.95
C GLY A 179 -4.92 20.18 15.18
N MET A 180 -5.80 19.18 15.02
CA MET A 180 -6.19 18.28 16.11
C MET A 180 -5.23 17.09 16.20
N ASN A 181 -4.80 16.76 17.43
CA ASN A 181 -3.96 15.60 17.67
C ASN A 181 -4.83 14.40 18.10
N ILE A 182 -4.48 13.21 17.63
CA ILE A 182 -5.15 11.97 18.04
C ILE A 182 -5.18 11.77 19.57
N SER A 183 -4.20 12.31 20.30
CA SER A 183 -4.18 12.27 21.76
C SER A 183 -5.39 12.95 22.39
N GLN A 184 -5.88 14.05 21.82
CA GLN A 184 -7.08 14.75 22.30
C GLN A 184 -8.34 13.88 22.13
N VAL A 185 -8.41 13.14 21.04
CA VAL A 185 -9.50 12.18 20.80
C VAL A 185 -9.45 11.03 21.80
N ILE A 186 -8.25 10.51 22.10
CA ILE A 186 -8.05 9.46 23.10
C ILE A 186 -8.43 9.94 24.49
N ASP A 187 -8.03 11.16 24.86
CA ASP A 187 -8.33 11.75 26.17
C ASP A 187 -9.84 11.92 26.38
N GLU A 188 -10.57 12.39 25.35
CA GLU A 188 -12.03 12.56 25.42
C GLU A 188 -12.75 11.21 25.50
N LEU A 189 -12.36 10.24 24.67
CA LEU A 189 -12.93 8.89 24.70
C LEU A 189 -12.61 8.15 26.01
N SER A 190 -11.47 8.46 26.63
CA SER A 190 -11.07 7.87 27.94
C SER A 190 -12.00 8.29 29.08
N GLY A 191 -12.80 9.33 28.89
CA GLY A 191 -13.86 9.75 29.83
C GLY A 191 -15.10 8.84 29.84
N MET A 192 -15.21 7.89 28.90
CA MET A 192 -16.33 6.93 28.85
C MET A 192 -16.23 5.90 29.96
N LYS A 193 -17.33 5.68 30.73
CA LYS A 193 -17.36 4.74 31.84
C LYS A 193 -17.22 3.27 31.42
N GLU A 194 -17.66 2.92 30.22
CA GLU A 194 -17.70 1.56 29.68
C GLU A 194 -16.45 1.22 28.86
N LEU A 195 -15.45 2.08 28.84
CA LEU A 195 -14.20 1.85 28.13
C LEU A 195 -13.32 0.86 28.86
N ARG A 196 -12.83 -0.16 28.15
CA ARG A 196 -11.85 -1.15 28.64
C ARG A 196 -10.43 -0.81 28.21
N SER A 197 -10.24 -0.55 26.93
CA SER A 197 -8.95 -0.13 26.39
C SER A 197 -9.09 0.73 25.13
N ILE A 198 -8.08 1.57 24.87
CA ILE A 198 -7.90 2.31 23.61
C ILE A 198 -6.46 2.08 23.16
N ASP A 199 -6.31 1.61 21.92
CA ASP A 199 -5.02 1.42 21.28
C ASP A 199 -4.97 2.12 19.93
N ARG A 200 -3.77 2.58 19.53
CA ARG A 200 -3.55 3.15 18.20
C ARG A 200 -3.28 2.03 17.19
N LEU A 201 -4.01 2.04 16.08
CA LEU A 201 -3.62 1.25 14.91
C LEU A 201 -2.40 1.94 14.25
N ASN A 202 -1.26 1.28 14.29
CA ASN A 202 -0.03 1.70 13.61
C ASN A 202 -0.05 1.33 12.13
#